data_3a114b63f99d3670d720079656f752ad
#
_entry.id   3a114b63f99d3670d720079656f752ad
#
_cell.length_a   1.000
_cell.length_b   1.000
_cell.length_c   1.000
_cell.angle_alpha   90.00
_cell.angle_beta   90.00
_cell.angle_gamma   90.00
#
_symmetry.space_group_name_H-M   'P 1'
#
loop_
_entity.id
_entity.type
_entity.pdbx_description
1 polymer ?
#
loop_
_entity_poly.entity_id
_entity_poly.type
_entity_poly.pdbx_seq_one_letter_code
_entity_poly.pdbx_strand_id
1 'polypeptide(L)'
;MDPVTSDLLSIVVPLYNEQDNVILLTKKIHEALPGYQYEIIYVDDFSTDETRKRIDQMQDQYVQLIHLKKNYGQSLALAAGIDVAQGRYIITMDGDLQNDPTDIPMMLEQAVNHGFDLVTGIRQKRQDSWVKTIPSKIANFLVRRVTKLDIKDNGCALKVFDRDIAKDLNLYGEMHRFITLLAFLEGAQIKQVPVKHHARHAGTSKYGLERVFKVIADMMLLLFIRKYFQRPIHLFGIFGVLLMILGGIANIYLLGVKLSGEQIGDRPLLTLAMMLILAGIQLFTIGIVMELLIRTYYESQQKRPYRIKKISKGGQVQ
;
A
#
# COMPACT_ATOMS: atom_id res chain seq x y z
N MET A 1 -33.43 6.35 -12.42
CA MET A 1 -32.40 6.75 -11.42
C MET A 1 -31.06 6.48 -12.07
N ASP A 2 -30.17 7.45 -12.04
CA ASP A 2 -28.82 7.24 -12.53
C ASP A 2 -28.14 6.15 -11.69
N PRO A 3 -27.49 5.13 -12.30
CA PRO A 3 -26.85 4.05 -11.55
C PRO A 3 -25.78 4.55 -10.57
N VAL A 4 -25.27 5.74 -10.78
CA VAL A 4 -24.27 6.38 -9.92
C VAL A 4 -24.82 6.85 -8.58
N THR A 5 -26.13 7.16 -8.49
CA THR A 5 -26.76 7.69 -7.25
C THR A 5 -27.48 6.63 -6.42
N SER A 6 -27.68 5.43 -6.95
CA SER A 6 -28.41 4.35 -6.27
C SER A 6 -27.54 3.51 -5.33
N ASP A 7 -26.23 3.47 -5.56
CA ASP A 7 -25.30 2.67 -4.75
C ASP A 7 -24.89 3.41 -3.47
N LEU A 8 -24.82 2.69 -2.37
CA LEU A 8 -24.29 3.22 -1.11
C LEU A 8 -22.78 3.50 -1.22
N LEU A 9 -22.34 4.66 -0.79
CA LEU A 9 -20.95 5.08 -0.72
C LEU A 9 -20.47 5.06 0.73
N SER A 10 -19.26 4.57 1.00
CA SER A 10 -18.62 4.68 2.33
C SER A 10 -17.43 5.61 2.24
N ILE A 11 -17.48 6.74 2.94
CA ILE A 11 -16.39 7.71 3.02
C ILE A 11 -15.58 7.41 4.28
N VAL A 12 -14.38 6.84 4.13
CA VAL A 12 -13.49 6.43 5.23
C VAL A 12 -12.44 7.52 5.46
N VAL A 13 -12.43 8.06 6.67
CA VAL A 13 -11.56 9.17 7.06
C VAL A 13 -10.83 8.82 8.36
N PRO A 14 -9.51 8.53 8.30
CA PRO A 14 -8.70 8.36 9.51
C PRO A 14 -8.44 9.72 10.15
N LEU A 15 -8.58 9.80 11.48
CA LEU A 15 -8.41 11.02 12.26
C LEU A 15 -7.39 10.82 13.39
N TYR A 16 -6.56 11.81 13.60
CA TYR A 16 -5.68 11.92 14.76
C TYR A 16 -5.42 13.37 15.12
N ASN A 17 -6.09 13.88 16.17
CA ASN A 17 -6.03 15.28 16.59
C ASN A 17 -6.46 16.25 15.48
N GLU A 18 -7.70 16.10 15.02
CA GLU A 18 -8.31 16.89 13.94
C GLU A 18 -9.56 17.65 14.42
N GLN A 19 -9.58 18.04 15.71
CA GLN A 19 -10.74 18.70 16.32
C GLN A 19 -11.22 19.94 15.55
N ASP A 20 -10.32 20.71 14.93
CA ASP A 20 -10.67 21.96 14.24
C ASP A 20 -11.16 21.72 12.80
N ASN A 21 -10.95 20.53 12.28
CA ASN A 21 -11.24 20.20 10.88
C ASN A 21 -12.52 19.35 10.73
N VAL A 22 -12.83 18.46 11.70
CA VAL A 22 -13.83 17.41 11.54
C VAL A 22 -15.23 17.93 11.25
N ILE A 23 -15.69 18.99 11.94
CA ILE A 23 -17.03 19.58 11.71
C ILE A 23 -17.13 20.18 10.31
N LEU A 24 -16.10 20.92 9.90
CA LEU A 24 -16.08 21.55 8.58
C LEU A 24 -15.99 20.50 7.46
N LEU A 25 -15.23 19.43 7.68
CA LEU A 25 -15.11 18.33 6.74
C LEU A 25 -16.46 17.64 6.54
N THR A 26 -17.18 17.30 7.63
CA THR A 26 -18.52 16.71 7.56
C THR A 26 -19.47 17.57 6.73
N LYS A 27 -19.49 18.88 7.02
CA LYS A 27 -20.31 19.84 6.25
C LYS A 27 -19.98 19.82 4.76
N LYS A 28 -18.68 19.85 4.41
CA LYS A 28 -18.23 19.82 3.00
C LYS A 28 -18.60 18.50 2.31
N ILE A 29 -18.57 17.37 3.01
CA ILE A 29 -18.98 16.07 2.45
C ILE A 29 -20.49 16.11 2.12
N HIS A 30 -21.33 16.60 3.04
CA HIS A 30 -22.77 16.76 2.78
C HIS A 30 -23.06 17.68 1.60
N GLU A 31 -22.34 18.80 1.52
CA GLU A 31 -22.50 19.75 0.40
C GLU A 31 -22.04 19.15 -0.96
N ALA A 32 -21.07 18.23 -0.94
CA ALA A 32 -20.52 17.61 -2.16
C ALA A 32 -21.36 16.45 -2.71
N LEU A 33 -22.19 15.81 -1.88
CA LEU A 33 -22.93 14.59 -2.23
C LEU A 33 -24.47 14.72 -2.14
N PRO A 34 -25.08 15.80 -2.69
CA PRO A 34 -26.52 15.93 -2.68
C PRO A 34 -27.15 14.82 -3.54
N GLY A 35 -28.12 14.08 -2.97
CA GLY A 35 -28.84 13.01 -3.66
C GLY A 35 -28.14 11.66 -3.75
N TYR A 36 -26.92 11.51 -3.20
CA TYR A 36 -26.26 10.24 -3.04
C TYR A 36 -26.67 9.56 -1.73
N GLN A 37 -26.65 8.22 -1.73
CA GLN A 37 -26.72 7.44 -0.50
C GLN A 37 -25.30 7.22 0.00
N TYR A 38 -24.98 7.62 1.24
CA TYR A 38 -23.66 7.47 1.77
C TYR A 38 -23.62 7.35 3.30
N GLU A 39 -22.52 6.82 3.79
CA GLU A 39 -22.10 6.83 5.18
C GLU A 39 -20.71 7.46 5.30
N ILE A 40 -20.45 8.16 6.40
CA ILE A 40 -19.14 8.73 6.74
C ILE A 40 -18.59 7.92 7.91
N ILE A 41 -17.46 7.27 7.70
CA ILE A 41 -16.81 6.44 8.71
C ILE A 41 -15.55 7.16 9.19
N TYR A 42 -15.66 7.83 10.31
CA TYR A 42 -14.52 8.40 11.01
C TYR A 42 -13.83 7.33 11.84
N VAL A 43 -12.52 7.20 11.66
CA VAL A 43 -11.70 6.28 12.45
C VAL A 43 -10.73 7.10 13.29
N ASP A 44 -11.03 7.25 14.55
CA ASP A 44 -10.18 7.95 15.50
C ASP A 44 -9.03 7.07 15.97
N ASP A 45 -7.81 7.41 15.53
CA ASP A 45 -6.59 6.70 15.87
C ASP A 45 -6.00 7.17 17.22
N PHE A 46 -6.87 7.15 18.27
CA PHE A 46 -6.52 7.52 19.63
C PHE A 46 -6.15 9.01 19.78
N SER A 47 -7.01 9.91 19.32
CA SER A 47 -6.85 11.37 19.52
C SER A 47 -6.83 11.74 20.99
N THR A 48 -6.01 12.72 21.33
CA THR A 48 -5.82 13.27 22.69
C THR A 48 -6.48 14.63 22.88
N ASP A 49 -7.02 15.21 21.79
CA ASP A 49 -7.77 16.46 21.76
C ASP A 49 -9.30 16.22 21.83
N GLU A 50 -10.10 17.21 21.48
CA GLU A 50 -11.55 17.11 21.48
C GLU A 50 -12.16 16.46 20.21
N THR A 51 -11.37 15.87 19.33
CA THR A 51 -11.85 15.28 18.06
C THR A 51 -13.05 14.36 18.28
N ARG A 52 -12.95 13.40 19.19
CA ARG A 52 -14.02 12.43 19.52
C ARG A 52 -15.29 13.14 19.98
N LYS A 53 -15.14 14.00 21.00
CA LYS A 53 -16.26 14.72 21.60
C LYS A 53 -17.02 15.55 20.58
N ARG A 54 -16.30 16.18 19.64
CA ARG A 54 -16.92 16.97 18.57
C ARG A 54 -17.71 16.13 17.60
N ILE A 55 -17.23 14.91 17.27
CA ILE A 55 -17.95 13.97 16.40
C ILE A 55 -19.21 13.46 17.11
N ASP A 56 -19.10 13.01 18.36
CA ASP A 56 -20.24 12.50 19.14
C ASP A 56 -21.34 13.58 19.31
N GLN A 57 -20.97 14.84 19.43
CA GLN A 57 -21.88 15.97 19.58
C GLN A 57 -22.61 16.34 18.28
N MET A 58 -22.11 15.96 17.10
CA MET A 58 -22.79 16.26 15.83
C MET A 58 -24.15 15.56 15.69
N GLN A 59 -24.35 14.40 16.31
CA GLN A 59 -25.58 13.60 16.21
C GLN A 59 -26.06 13.40 14.77
N ASP A 60 -25.11 13.20 13.86
CA ASP A 60 -25.35 13.07 12.43
C ASP A 60 -25.64 11.61 12.09
N GLN A 61 -26.79 11.34 11.49
CA GLN A 61 -27.22 9.98 11.11
C GLN A 61 -26.34 9.32 10.06
N TYR A 62 -25.59 10.10 9.29
CA TYR A 62 -24.66 9.60 8.25
C TYR A 62 -23.29 9.27 8.82
N VAL A 63 -23.00 9.68 10.06
CA VAL A 63 -21.67 9.57 10.67
C VAL A 63 -21.59 8.36 11.58
N GLN A 64 -20.63 7.49 11.33
CA GLN A 64 -20.18 6.42 12.22
C GLN A 64 -18.79 6.74 12.73
N LEU A 65 -18.55 6.60 14.04
CA LEU A 65 -17.25 6.81 14.66
C LEU A 65 -16.70 5.50 15.22
N ILE A 66 -15.49 5.16 14.79
CA ILE A 66 -14.72 4.01 15.28
C ILE A 66 -13.60 4.55 16.17
N HIS A 67 -13.53 4.07 17.41
CA HIS A 67 -12.44 4.39 18.34
C HIS A 67 -11.42 3.26 18.40
N LEU A 68 -10.16 3.55 18.07
CA LEU A 68 -9.08 2.61 18.26
C LEU A 68 -8.55 2.67 19.71
N LYS A 69 -8.13 1.53 20.24
CA LYS A 69 -7.66 1.40 21.63
C LYS A 69 -6.32 2.08 21.91
N LYS A 70 -5.54 2.36 20.89
CA LYS A 70 -4.25 3.08 20.93
C LYS A 70 -3.98 3.66 19.56
N ASN A 71 -2.96 4.50 19.40
CA ASN A 71 -2.50 4.97 18.10
C ASN A 71 -1.84 3.80 17.36
N TYR A 72 -2.46 3.33 16.28
CA TYR A 72 -1.99 2.27 15.41
C TYR A 72 -1.38 2.80 14.11
N GLY A 73 -1.58 4.07 13.80
CA GLY A 73 -1.15 4.73 12.58
C GLY A 73 -2.18 4.67 11.45
N GLN A 74 -2.01 5.57 10.49
CA GLN A 74 -2.97 5.85 9.42
C GLN A 74 -3.38 4.62 8.60
N SER A 75 -2.44 3.71 8.31
CA SER A 75 -2.74 2.50 7.52
C SER A 75 -3.76 1.59 8.21
N LEU A 76 -3.57 1.34 9.51
CA LEU A 76 -4.49 0.48 10.27
C LEU A 76 -5.80 1.18 10.59
N ALA A 77 -5.79 2.50 10.77
CA ALA A 77 -7.02 3.27 10.88
C ALA A 77 -7.85 3.19 9.59
N LEU A 78 -7.22 3.34 8.40
CA LEU A 78 -7.89 3.12 7.12
C LEU A 78 -8.43 1.70 6.99
N ALA A 79 -7.63 0.69 7.33
CA ALA A 79 -8.06 -0.71 7.28
C ALA A 79 -9.31 -0.94 8.13
N ALA A 80 -9.33 -0.46 9.39
CA ALA A 80 -10.47 -0.60 10.28
C ALA A 80 -11.75 0.06 9.72
N GLY A 81 -11.62 1.22 9.07
CA GLY A 81 -12.75 1.86 8.41
C GLY A 81 -13.23 1.11 7.17
N ILE A 82 -12.30 0.61 6.35
CA ILE A 82 -12.63 -0.22 5.18
C ILE A 82 -13.33 -1.52 5.59
N ASP A 83 -12.90 -2.15 6.70
CA ASP A 83 -13.48 -3.41 7.17
C ASP A 83 -14.97 -3.28 7.55
N VAL A 84 -15.39 -2.15 8.10
CA VAL A 84 -16.80 -1.92 8.49
C VAL A 84 -17.63 -1.30 7.37
N ALA A 85 -17.00 -0.71 6.36
CA ALA A 85 -17.66 -0.06 5.22
C ALA A 85 -18.64 -0.99 4.50
N GLN A 86 -19.87 -0.49 4.25
CA GLN A 86 -20.97 -1.25 3.63
C GLN A 86 -21.23 -0.80 2.19
N GLY A 87 -20.71 0.36 1.79
CA GLY A 87 -20.91 0.94 0.47
C GLY A 87 -20.41 0.07 -0.68
N ARG A 88 -21.04 0.15 -1.83
CA ARG A 88 -20.55 -0.47 -3.08
C ARG A 88 -19.22 0.14 -3.51
N TYR A 89 -19.05 1.43 -3.28
CA TYR A 89 -17.81 2.14 -3.49
C TYR A 89 -17.28 2.68 -2.17
N ILE A 90 -15.99 2.49 -1.92
CA ILE A 90 -15.31 2.98 -0.73
C ILE A 90 -14.42 4.14 -1.13
N ILE A 91 -14.63 5.29 -0.49
CA ILE A 91 -13.88 6.51 -0.74
C ILE A 91 -12.95 6.75 0.46
N THR A 92 -11.67 6.92 0.22
CA THR A 92 -10.72 7.30 1.27
C THR A 92 -10.32 8.76 1.10
N MET A 93 -10.16 9.49 2.20
CA MET A 93 -9.64 10.85 2.21
C MET A 93 -9.03 11.19 3.58
N ASP A 94 -8.16 12.21 3.63
CA ASP A 94 -7.57 12.69 4.89
C ASP A 94 -8.51 13.66 5.60
N GLY A 95 -8.40 13.72 6.95
CA GLY A 95 -9.21 14.59 7.80
C GLY A 95 -8.78 16.06 7.86
N ASP A 96 -7.68 16.43 7.18
CA ASP A 96 -7.01 17.73 7.31
C ASP A 96 -7.50 18.80 6.33
N LEU A 97 -8.61 18.55 5.64
CA LEU A 97 -9.24 19.45 4.64
C LEU A 97 -8.38 19.77 3.41
N GLN A 98 -7.29 19.04 3.17
CA GLN A 98 -6.49 19.23 1.97
C GLN A 98 -7.15 18.65 0.72
N ASN A 99 -7.92 17.56 0.86
CA ASN A 99 -8.73 17.00 -0.22
C ASN A 99 -10.08 17.72 -0.32
N ASP A 100 -10.57 17.91 -1.52
CA ASP A 100 -11.87 18.52 -1.77
C ASP A 100 -12.93 17.44 -2.04
N PRO A 101 -13.95 17.27 -1.16
CA PRO A 101 -15.00 16.29 -1.38
C PRO A 101 -15.79 16.51 -2.68
N THR A 102 -15.81 17.73 -3.22
CA THR A 102 -16.51 18.04 -4.49
C THR A 102 -15.94 17.32 -5.71
N ASP A 103 -14.75 16.71 -5.59
CA ASP A 103 -14.17 15.88 -6.64
C ASP A 103 -14.69 14.43 -6.62
N ILE A 104 -15.37 14.00 -5.53
CA ILE A 104 -15.89 12.62 -5.38
C ILE A 104 -16.85 12.23 -6.50
N PRO A 105 -17.88 13.03 -6.85
CA PRO A 105 -18.82 12.67 -7.91
C PRO A 105 -18.15 12.39 -9.25
N MET A 106 -17.19 13.23 -9.66
CA MET A 106 -16.45 13.04 -10.91
C MET A 106 -15.59 11.76 -10.86
N MET A 107 -14.95 11.46 -9.72
CA MET A 107 -14.18 10.23 -9.56
C MET A 107 -15.07 8.98 -9.56
N LEU A 108 -16.22 9.05 -8.93
CA LEU A 108 -17.20 7.97 -8.90
C LEU A 108 -17.75 7.68 -10.31
N GLU A 109 -18.04 8.73 -11.09
CA GLU A 109 -18.46 8.59 -12.50
C GLU A 109 -17.42 7.81 -13.32
N GLN A 110 -16.12 8.06 -13.12
CA GLN A 110 -15.06 7.30 -13.77
C GLN A 110 -15.04 5.83 -13.35
N ALA A 111 -15.30 5.53 -12.07
CA ALA A 111 -15.37 4.16 -11.58
C ALA A 111 -16.57 3.41 -12.17
N VAL A 112 -17.76 4.02 -12.12
CA VAL A 112 -19.03 3.39 -12.55
C VAL A 112 -19.10 3.24 -14.07
N ASN A 113 -18.91 4.34 -14.81
CA ASN A 113 -19.17 4.35 -16.26
C ASN A 113 -18.08 3.66 -17.08
N HIS A 114 -16.84 3.61 -16.57
CA HIS A 114 -15.73 3.00 -17.29
C HIS A 114 -15.22 1.70 -16.63
N GLY A 115 -15.81 1.27 -15.51
CA GLY A 115 -15.49 0.01 -14.85
C GLY A 115 -14.07 -0.03 -14.26
N PHE A 116 -13.55 1.12 -13.79
CA PHE A 116 -12.29 1.15 -13.06
C PHE A 116 -12.48 0.68 -11.61
N ASP A 117 -11.63 -0.24 -11.20
CA ASP A 117 -11.65 -0.79 -9.82
C ASP A 117 -11.08 0.19 -8.80
N LEU A 118 -10.22 1.11 -9.25
CA LEU A 118 -9.64 2.20 -8.45
C LEU A 118 -9.50 3.47 -9.27
N VAL A 119 -10.10 4.54 -8.79
CA VAL A 119 -9.84 5.91 -9.28
C VAL A 119 -9.07 6.68 -8.21
N THR A 120 -7.88 7.19 -8.55
CA THR A 120 -7.00 7.94 -7.62
C THR A 120 -6.77 9.35 -8.09
N GLY A 121 -6.75 10.31 -7.16
CA GLY A 121 -6.50 11.72 -7.46
C GLY A 121 -5.03 11.98 -7.81
N ILE A 122 -4.81 12.95 -8.73
CA ILE A 122 -3.52 13.61 -8.94
C ILE A 122 -3.66 15.03 -8.43
N ARG A 123 -2.93 15.37 -7.37
CA ARG A 123 -3.00 16.69 -6.75
C ARG A 123 -2.48 17.77 -7.71
N GLN A 124 -3.34 18.72 -8.07
CA GLN A 124 -2.97 19.89 -8.86
C GLN A 124 -2.24 20.92 -7.98
N LYS A 125 -1.22 21.58 -8.54
CA LYS A 125 -0.45 22.70 -7.91
C LYS A 125 0.12 22.35 -6.53
N ARG A 126 0.84 21.24 -6.44
CA ARG A 126 1.50 20.80 -5.22
C ARG A 126 2.47 21.86 -4.70
N GLN A 127 2.15 22.47 -3.54
CA GLN A 127 2.98 23.48 -2.86
C GLN A 127 3.91 22.86 -1.79
N ASP A 128 4.48 21.69 -2.06
CA ASP A 128 5.36 21.00 -1.11
C ASP A 128 6.81 21.50 -1.21
N SER A 129 7.50 21.57 -0.06
CA SER A 129 8.94 21.91 -0.01
C SER A 129 9.79 20.88 -0.75
N TRP A 130 10.93 21.33 -1.29
CA TRP A 130 11.89 20.50 -2.05
C TRP A 130 12.33 19.24 -1.30
N VAL A 131 12.45 19.30 0.03
CA VAL A 131 12.82 18.16 0.89
C VAL A 131 11.82 17.01 0.83
N LYS A 132 10.54 17.30 0.59
CA LYS A 132 9.47 16.29 0.45
C LYS A 132 9.32 15.79 -1.00
N THR A 133 9.73 16.58 -1.97
CA THR A 133 9.51 16.31 -3.39
C THR A 133 10.52 15.30 -3.95
N ILE A 134 11.80 15.36 -3.52
CA ILE A 134 12.87 14.47 -4.03
C ILE A 134 12.63 13.00 -3.67
N PRO A 135 12.39 12.62 -2.39
CA PRO A 135 12.09 11.23 -2.04
C PRO A 135 10.85 10.68 -2.73
N SER A 136 9.82 11.51 -2.89
CA SER A 136 8.60 11.13 -3.61
C SER A 136 8.85 10.88 -5.10
N LYS A 137 9.70 11.66 -5.76
CA LYS A 137 10.09 11.46 -7.18
C LYS A 137 10.89 10.16 -7.35
N ILE A 138 11.81 9.86 -6.45
CA ILE A 138 12.59 8.62 -6.46
C ILE A 138 11.65 7.42 -6.29
N ALA A 139 10.75 7.47 -5.29
CA ALA A 139 9.77 6.43 -5.07
C ALA A 139 8.87 6.21 -6.30
N ASN A 140 8.33 7.27 -6.87
CA ASN A 140 7.49 7.18 -8.08
C ASN A 140 8.28 6.66 -9.29
N PHE A 141 9.56 7.03 -9.45
CA PHE A 141 10.40 6.52 -10.52
C PHE A 141 10.63 5.01 -10.39
N LEU A 142 10.96 4.53 -9.19
CA LEU A 142 11.17 3.11 -8.93
C LEU A 142 9.88 2.31 -9.12
N VAL A 143 8.76 2.81 -8.61
CA VAL A 143 7.45 2.19 -8.83
C VAL A 143 7.15 2.11 -10.33
N ARG A 144 7.30 3.18 -11.09
CA ARG A 144 7.08 3.19 -12.54
C ARG A 144 7.96 2.18 -13.29
N ARG A 145 9.26 2.13 -12.96
CA ARG A 145 10.20 1.22 -13.61
C ARG A 145 9.87 -0.25 -13.37
N VAL A 146 9.38 -0.59 -12.18
CA VAL A 146 9.07 -1.98 -11.82
C VAL A 146 7.65 -2.36 -12.22
N THR A 147 6.67 -1.44 -12.10
CA THR A 147 5.26 -1.75 -12.35
C THR A 147 4.83 -1.52 -13.79
N LYS A 148 5.59 -0.76 -14.57
CA LYS A 148 5.19 -0.20 -15.88
C LYS A 148 3.92 0.66 -15.79
N LEU A 149 3.48 1.04 -14.59
CA LEU A 149 2.38 1.95 -14.37
C LEU A 149 2.90 3.38 -14.35
N ASP A 150 2.30 4.25 -15.16
CA ASP A 150 2.60 5.69 -15.11
C ASP A 150 1.82 6.35 -13.95
N ILE A 151 2.17 5.98 -12.70
CA ILE A 151 1.58 6.60 -11.53
C ILE A 151 2.23 7.95 -11.28
N LYS A 152 1.44 9.01 -11.41
CA LYS A 152 1.90 10.39 -11.24
C LYS A 152 1.90 10.84 -9.77
N ASP A 153 0.92 10.41 -8.98
CA ASP A 153 0.80 10.76 -7.57
C ASP A 153 0.31 9.58 -6.71
N ASN A 154 1.23 8.88 -6.05
CA ASN A 154 0.90 7.82 -5.09
C ASN A 154 0.37 8.36 -3.76
N GLY A 155 0.69 9.59 -3.42
CA GLY A 155 0.43 10.18 -2.10
C GLY A 155 -0.92 10.88 -1.96
N CYS A 156 -1.77 10.88 -2.96
CA CYS A 156 -3.11 11.45 -2.85
C CYS A 156 -3.98 10.52 -1.99
N ALA A 157 -4.58 11.07 -0.92
CA ALA A 157 -5.46 10.30 -0.05
C ALA A 157 -6.85 10.09 -0.65
N LEU A 158 -7.30 11.03 -1.52
CA LEU A 158 -8.60 10.91 -2.17
C LEU A 158 -8.55 9.83 -3.24
N LYS A 159 -9.26 8.73 -2.98
CA LYS A 159 -9.38 7.56 -3.84
C LYS A 159 -10.79 7.00 -3.77
N VAL A 160 -11.28 6.49 -4.89
CA VAL A 160 -12.55 5.75 -5.00
C VAL A 160 -12.23 4.32 -5.40
N PHE A 161 -12.66 3.37 -4.60
CA PHE A 161 -12.44 1.93 -4.79
C PHE A 161 -13.75 1.22 -5.05
N ASP A 162 -13.73 0.20 -5.88
CA ASP A 162 -14.68 -0.90 -5.77
C ASP A 162 -14.48 -1.59 -4.40
N ARG A 163 -15.60 -1.98 -3.74
CA ARG A 163 -15.58 -2.63 -2.42
C ARG A 163 -14.65 -3.82 -2.36
N ASP A 164 -14.70 -4.69 -3.36
CA ASP A 164 -13.97 -5.96 -3.32
C ASP A 164 -12.47 -5.71 -3.32
N ILE A 165 -12.00 -4.75 -4.14
CA ILE A 165 -10.59 -4.35 -4.15
C ILE A 165 -10.20 -3.69 -2.82
N ALA A 166 -11.03 -2.77 -2.29
CA ALA A 166 -10.70 -2.09 -1.03
C ALA A 166 -10.56 -3.06 0.14
N LYS A 167 -11.51 -4.01 0.28
CA LYS A 167 -11.51 -5.01 1.37
C LYS A 167 -10.37 -6.02 1.30
N ASP A 168 -9.82 -6.19 0.12
CA ASP A 168 -8.69 -7.11 -0.09
C ASP A 168 -7.32 -6.44 0.13
N LEU A 169 -7.29 -5.10 0.32
CA LEU A 169 -6.06 -4.38 0.65
C LEU A 169 -5.58 -4.75 2.06
N ASN A 170 -4.43 -5.39 2.16
CA ASN A 170 -3.78 -5.66 3.43
C ASN A 170 -2.93 -4.43 3.83
N LEU A 171 -3.55 -3.49 4.56
CA LEU A 171 -2.88 -2.25 4.97
C LEU A 171 -2.23 -2.42 6.34
N TYR A 172 -0.89 -2.30 6.39
CA TYR A 172 -0.10 -2.25 7.63
C TYR A 172 1.12 -1.32 7.45
N GLY A 173 1.79 -0.96 8.53
CA GLY A 173 2.95 -0.05 8.48
C GLY A 173 2.63 1.27 7.76
N GLU A 174 3.44 1.66 6.82
CA GLU A 174 3.25 2.88 6.00
C GLU A 174 2.55 2.59 4.64
N MET A 175 1.85 1.44 4.51
CA MET A 175 1.30 0.98 3.22
C MET A 175 0.16 1.84 2.66
N HIS A 176 -0.45 2.71 3.49
CA HIS A 176 -1.42 3.70 3.00
C HIS A 176 -0.88 4.57 1.85
N ARG A 177 0.44 4.72 1.73
CA ARG A 177 1.09 5.46 0.63
C ARG A 177 1.20 4.69 -0.66
N PHE A 178 1.15 3.37 -0.56
CA PHE A 178 1.31 2.46 -1.69
C PHE A 178 0.01 1.79 -2.10
N ILE A 179 -1.13 2.29 -1.61
CA ILE A 179 -2.46 1.73 -1.88
C ILE A 179 -2.68 1.51 -3.39
N THR A 180 -2.30 2.48 -4.23
CA THR A 180 -2.42 2.36 -5.68
C THR A 180 -1.60 1.19 -6.22
N LEU A 181 -0.39 0.99 -5.69
CA LEU A 181 0.46 -0.14 -6.05
C LEU A 181 -0.12 -1.47 -5.54
N LEU A 182 -0.63 -1.50 -4.29
CA LEU A 182 -1.25 -2.69 -3.72
C LEU A 182 -2.48 -3.11 -4.55
N ALA A 183 -3.37 -2.17 -4.87
CA ALA A 183 -4.53 -2.44 -5.73
C ALA A 183 -4.11 -2.99 -7.11
N PHE A 184 -3.05 -2.44 -7.70
CA PHE A 184 -2.50 -2.97 -8.95
C PHE A 184 -1.99 -4.42 -8.80
N LEU A 185 -1.32 -4.74 -7.71
CA LEU A 185 -0.83 -6.10 -7.44
C LEU A 185 -1.99 -7.09 -7.30
N GLU A 186 -3.13 -6.63 -6.80
CA GLU A 186 -4.38 -7.39 -6.74
C GLU A 186 -5.13 -7.44 -8.09
N GLY A 187 -4.56 -6.83 -9.16
CA GLY A 187 -5.12 -6.88 -10.51
C GLY A 187 -6.15 -5.78 -10.82
N ALA A 188 -6.26 -4.75 -9.98
CA ALA A 188 -7.18 -3.65 -10.18
C ALA A 188 -6.88 -2.85 -11.45
N GLN A 189 -7.92 -2.45 -12.18
CA GLN A 189 -7.85 -1.46 -13.24
C GLN A 189 -7.87 -0.07 -12.64
N ILE A 190 -6.78 0.70 -12.87
CA ILE A 190 -6.54 1.97 -12.19
C ILE A 190 -6.69 3.14 -13.16
N LYS A 191 -7.44 4.16 -12.74
CA LYS A 191 -7.52 5.47 -13.40
C LYS A 191 -6.97 6.55 -12.48
N GLN A 192 -6.23 7.49 -13.04
CA GLN A 192 -5.79 8.67 -12.32
C GLN A 192 -6.47 9.91 -12.90
N VAL A 193 -7.01 10.76 -12.04
CA VAL A 193 -7.71 12.00 -12.42
C VAL A 193 -7.17 13.19 -11.65
N PRO A 194 -7.10 14.37 -12.26
CA PRO A 194 -6.69 15.58 -11.54
C PRO A 194 -7.75 15.95 -10.51
N VAL A 195 -7.30 16.24 -9.27
CA VAL A 195 -8.17 16.68 -8.16
C VAL A 195 -7.65 17.96 -7.54
N LYS A 196 -8.56 18.71 -6.92
CA LYS A 196 -8.22 19.92 -6.17
C LYS A 196 -7.43 19.56 -4.92
N HIS A 197 -6.47 20.41 -4.58
CA HIS A 197 -5.69 20.25 -3.37
C HIS A 197 -5.49 21.60 -2.68
N HIS A 198 -6.00 21.70 -1.46
CA HIS A 198 -5.98 22.93 -0.68
C HIS A 198 -4.78 22.95 0.28
N ALA A 199 -4.40 24.16 0.73
CA ALA A 199 -3.49 24.28 1.84
C ALA A 199 -4.16 23.72 3.11
N ARG A 200 -3.36 23.18 4.03
CA ARG A 200 -3.86 22.67 5.30
C ARG A 200 -4.51 23.80 6.09
N HIS A 201 -5.73 23.58 6.57
CA HIS A 201 -6.50 24.57 7.31
C HIS A 201 -5.97 24.75 8.73
N ALA A 202 -5.69 23.69 9.46
CA ALA A 202 -5.15 23.69 10.82
C ALA A 202 -4.18 22.53 11.05
N GLY A 203 -3.32 22.64 12.08
CA GLY A 203 -2.36 21.60 12.49
C GLY A 203 -0.97 21.73 11.85
N THR A 204 0.01 21.04 12.44
CA THR A 204 1.41 21.01 12.00
C THR A 204 1.75 19.72 11.29
N SER A 205 2.66 19.80 10.29
CA SER A 205 3.14 18.58 9.60
C SER A 205 4.00 17.74 10.55
N LYS A 206 3.55 16.58 10.91
CA LYS A 206 4.19 15.63 11.86
C LYS A 206 5.35 14.81 11.25
N TYR A 207 6.01 15.28 10.17
CA TYR A 207 6.88 14.44 9.34
C TYR A 207 8.36 14.85 9.38
N GLY A 208 9.24 13.94 9.86
CA GLY A 208 10.70 14.06 9.89
C GLY A 208 11.43 13.22 8.81
N LEU A 209 12.77 13.39 8.71
CA LEU A 209 13.66 12.65 7.78
C LEU A 209 13.69 11.13 8.04
N GLU A 210 13.48 10.69 9.28
CA GLU A 210 13.42 9.26 9.65
C GLU A 210 12.40 8.47 8.81
N ARG A 211 11.34 9.14 8.38
CA ARG A 211 10.30 8.55 7.55
C ARG A 211 10.78 8.17 6.14
N VAL A 212 11.78 8.84 5.61
CA VAL A 212 12.31 8.53 4.26
C VAL A 212 12.88 7.12 4.23
N PHE A 213 13.62 6.73 5.29
CA PHE A 213 14.17 5.38 5.39
C PHE A 213 13.08 4.31 5.52
N LYS A 214 12.03 4.57 6.30
CA LYS A 214 10.86 3.67 6.43
C LYS A 214 10.16 3.49 5.08
N VAL A 215 9.90 4.58 4.36
CA VAL A 215 9.27 4.53 3.02
C VAL A 215 10.13 3.75 2.01
N ILE A 216 11.45 3.92 2.03
CA ILE A 216 12.36 3.17 1.15
C ILE A 216 12.34 1.68 1.49
N ALA A 217 12.38 1.33 2.78
CA ALA A 217 12.33 -0.06 3.22
C ALA A 217 11.00 -0.73 2.82
N ASP A 218 9.86 -0.07 3.07
CA ASP A 218 8.54 -0.56 2.68
C ASP A 218 8.41 -0.72 1.17
N MET A 219 8.97 0.23 0.40
CA MET A 219 8.97 0.14 -1.05
C MET A 219 9.83 -1.02 -1.54
N MET A 220 11.02 -1.24 -0.97
CA MET A 220 11.85 -2.41 -1.31
C MET A 220 11.11 -3.71 -1.02
N LEU A 221 10.42 -3.78 0.12
CA LEU A 221 9.59 -4.92 0.47
C LEU A 221 8.48 -5.16 -0.56
N LEU A 222 7.75 -4.13 -0.95
CA LEU A 222 6.69 -4.23 -1.96
C LEU A 222 7.21 -4.66 -3.34
N LEU A 223 8.37 -4.13 -3.76
CA LEU A 223 9.01 -4.53 -5.00
C LEU A 223 9.47 -6.00 -4.96
N PHE A 224 9.99 -6.43 -3.81
CA PHE A 224 10.34 -7.83 -3.56
C PHE A 224 9.11 -8.74 -3.62
N ILE A 225 8.04 -8.38 -2.90
CA ILE A 225 6.76 -9.11 -2.91
C ILE A 225 6.25 -9.25 -4.34
N ARG A 226 6.21 -8.15 -5.11
CA ARG A 226 5.72 -8.18 -6.49
C ARG A 226 6.48 -9.16 -7.39
N LYS A 227 7.80 -9.16 -7.31
CA LYS A 227 8.64 -9.88 -8.28
C LYS A 227 8.92 -11.32 -7.86
N TYR A 228 9.07 -11.55 -6.56
CA TYR A 228 9.61 -12.79 -6.03
C TYR A 228 8.69 -13.51 -5.04
N PHE A 229 7.56 -12.89 -4.63
CA PHE A 229 6.66 -13.48 -3.64
C PHE A 229 6.11 -14.84 -4.05
N GLN A 230 5.83 -15.05 -5.34
CA GLN A 230 5.32 -16.35 -5.80
C GLN A 230 6.42 -17.41 -5.97
N ARG A 231 7.68 -17.00 -6.10
CA ARG A 231 8.83 -17.91 -6.33
C ARG A 231 10.13 -17.36 -5.73
N PRO A 232 10.24 -17.21 -4.41
CA PRO A 232 11.42 -16.63 -3.75
C PRO A 232 12.68 -17.48 -3.96
N ILE A 233 12.53 -18.80 -4.14
CA ILE A 233 13.64 -19.71 -4.41
C ILE A 233 14.40 -19.34 -5.69
N HIS A 234 13.74 -18.74 -6.69
CA HIS A 234 14.44 -18.30 -7.90
C HIS A 234 15.42 -17.14 -7.64
N LEU A 235 15.15 -16.28 -6.64
CA LEU A 235 16.09 -15.25 -6.26
C LEU A 235 17.19 -15.82 -5.36
N PHE A 236 16.80 -16.28 -4.18
CA PHE A 236 17.76 -16.70 -3.16
C PHE A 236 18.51 -17.97 -3.54
N GLY A 237 17.83 -18.93 -4.21
CA GLY A 237 18.43 -20.17 -4.66
C GLY A 237 19.48 -19.95 -5.75
N ILE A 238 19.21 -19.09 -6.76
CA ILE A 238 20.18 -18.82 -7.83
C ILE A 238 21.43 -18.16 -7.24
N PHE A 239 21.28 -17.13 -6.40
CA PHE A 239 22.43 -16.49 -5.76
C PHE A 239 23.15 -17.46 -4.81
N GLY A 240 22.41 -18.29 -4.07
CA GLY A 240 22.98 -19.30 -3.19
C GLY A 240 23.86 -20.30 -3.95
N VAL A 241 23.33 -20.86 -5.05
CA VAL A 241 24.09 -21.79 -5.93
C VAL A 241 25.30 -21.11 -6.53
N LEU A 242 25.18 -19.86 -6.99
CA LEU A 242 26.29 -19.12 -7.55
C LEU A 242 27.43 -18.92 -6.55
N LEU A 243 27.12 -18.55 -5.31
CA LEU A 243 28.12 -18.41 -4.24
C LEU A 243 28.77 -19.77 -3.89
N MET A 244 27.99 -20.85 -3.83
CA MET A 244 28.55 -22.20 -3.61
C MET A 244 29.49 -22.62 -4.74
N ILE A 245 29.17 -22.32 -5.99
CA ILE A 245 30.03 -22.61 -7.13
C ILE A 245 31.34 -21.81 -7.04
N LEU A 246 31.26 -20.51 -6.77
CA LEU A 246 32.46 -19.65 -6.63
C LEU A 246 33.35 -20.12 -5.48
N GLY A 247 32.78 -20.41 -4.33
CA GLY A 247 33.49 -20.97 -3.18
C GLY A 247 34.07 -22.36 -3.47
N GLY A 248 33.36 -23.20 -4.20
CA GLY A 248 33.81 -24.52 -4.66
C GLY A 248 35.03 -24.42 -5.59
N ILE A 249 34.98 -23.54 -6.58
CA ILE A 249 36.10 -23.29 -7.51
C ILE A 249 37.34 -22.82 -6.73
N ALA A 250 37.17 -21.86 -5.81
CA ALA A 250 38.27 -21.38 -4.99
C ALA A 250 38.89 -22.49 -4.11
N ASN A 251 38.07 -23.38 -3.54
CA ASN A 251 38.56 -24.53 -2.76
C ASN A 251 39.26 -25.57 -3.63
N ILE A 252 38.77 -25.86 -4.84
CA ILE A 252 39.43 -26.76 -5.79
C ILE A 252 40.80 -26.21 -6.19
N TYR A 253 40.90 -24.91 -6.47
CA TYR A 253 42.17 -24.24 -6.73
C TYR A 253 43.14 -24.39 -5.56
N LEU A 254 42.70 -24.12 -4.32
CA LEU A 254 43.50 -24.25 -3.13
C LEU A 254 43.95 -25.70 -2.85
N LEU A 255 43.07 -26.65 -3.18
CA LEU A 255 43.43 -28.07 -3.10
C LEU A 255 44.60 -28.39 -4.07
N GLY A 256 44.56 -27.89 -5.30
CA GLY A 256 45.64 -28.01 -6.27
C GLY A 256 46.98 -27.41 -5.72
N VAL A 257 46.89 -26.22 -5.14
CA VAL A 257 48.08 -25.56 -4.49
C VAL A 257 48.66 -26.41 -3.36
N LYS A 258 47.77 -26.97 -2.52
CA LYS A 258 48.17 -27.87 -1.43
C LYS A 258 48.85 -29.14 -1.94
N LEU A 259 48.33 -29.74 -3.00
CA LEU A 259 48.93 -30.94 -3.62
C LEU A 259 50.30 -30.64 -4.26
N SER A 260 50.55 -29.40 -4.65
CA SER A 260 51.86 -28.94 -5.15
C SER A 260 52.86 -28.70 -4.01
N GLY A 261 52.50 -28.97 -2.76
CA GLY A 261 53.41 -28.87 -1.59
C GLY A 261 53.40 -27.49 -0.90
N GLU A 262 52.55 -26.55 -1.34
CA GLU A 262 52.48 -25.23 -0.70
C GLU A 262 51.48 -25.21 0.48
N GLN A 263 51.77 -24.40 1.50
CA GLN A 263 50.83 -24.18 2.61
C GLN A 263 49.66 -23.28 2.20
N ILE A 264 48.48 -23.67 2.62
CA ILE A 264 47.24 -22.91 2.32
C ILE A 264 46.60 -22.29 3.57
N GLY A 265 47.06 -22.61 4.77
CA GLY A 265 46.45 -22.19 6.06
C GLY A 265 46.44 -20.68 6.25
N ASP A 266 47.48 -19.98 5.81
CA ASP A 266 47.62 -18.52 5.96
C ASP A 266 47.07 -17.73 4.79
N ARG A 267 46.42 -18.42 3.85
CA ARG A 267 45.86 -17.74 2.67
C ARG A 267 44.46 -17.20 2.96
N PRO A 268 44.19 -15.87 2.86
CA PRO A 268 42.86 -15.29 3.05
C PRO A 268 41.78 -15.89 2.13
N LEU A 269 42.22 -16.43 0.97
CA LEU A 269 41.33 -17.07 0.01
C LEU A 269 40.65 -18.32 0.57
N LEU A 270 41.29 -19.06 1.50
CA LEU A 270 40.68 -20.23 2.13
C LEU A 270 39.45 -19.83 2.98
N THR A 271 39.63 -18.82 3.81
CA THR A 271 38.52 -18.27 4.62
C THR A 271 37.40 -17.73 3.74
N LEU A 272 37.76 -16.95 2.70
CA LEU A 272 36.78 -16.41 1.76
C LEU A 272 36.01 -17.54 1.04
N ALA A 273 36.69 -18.58 0.57
CA ALA A 273 36.06 -19.70 -0.10
C ALA A 273 35.06 -20.45 0.80
N MET A 274 35.43 -20.67 2.07
CA MET A 274 34.53 -21.27 3.05
C MET A 274 33.32 -20.37 3.37
N MET A 275 33.55 -19.06 3.52
CA MET A 275 32.46 -18.09 3.75
C MET A 275 31.49 -18.02 2.56
N LEU A 276 31.98 -18.10 1.34
CA LEU A 276 31.11 -18.14 0.15
C LEU A 276 30.24 -19.37 0.12
N ILE A 277 30.76 -20.55 0.42
CA ILE A 277 29.96 -21.80 0.49
C ILE A 277 28.90 -21.68 1.59
N LEU A 278 29.29 -21.22 2.79
CA LEU A 278 28.37 -21.10 3.91
C LEU A 278 27.25 -20.09 3.61
N ALA A 279 27.60 -18.92 3.06
CA ALA A 279 26.63 -17.92 2.64
C ALA A 279 25.71 -18.45 1.52
N GLY A 280 26.26 -19.24 0.60
CA GLY A 280 25.50 -19.89 -0.46
C GLY A 280 24.46 -20.88 0.09
N ILE A 281 24.85 -21.73 1.04
CA ILE A 281 23.93 -22.65 1.73
C ILE A 281 22.85 -21.88 2.48
N GLN A 282 23.22 -20.81 3.20
CA GLN A 282 22.27 -19.97 3.93
C GLN A 282 21.24 -19.35 3.01
N LEU A 283 21.66 -18.73 1.91
CA LEU A 283 20.73 -18.13 0.95
C LEU A 283 19.81 -19.17 0.31
N PHE A 284 20.33 -20.32 -0.06
CA PHE A 284 19.54 -21.40 -0.62
C PHE A 284 18.47 -21.89 0.36
N THR A 285 18.85 -22.10 1.61
CA THR A 285 17.92 -22.49 2.68
C THR A 285 16.85 -21.44 2.93
N ILE A 286 17.23 -20.13 2.97
CA ILE A 286 16.28 -19.03 3.07
C ILE A 286 15.25 -19.09 1.93
N GLY A 287 15.70 -19.37 0.70
CA GLY A 287 14.80 -19.51 -0.44
C GLY A 287 13.76 -20.61 -0.26
N ILE A 288 14.15 -21.77 0.25
CA ILE A 288 13.23 -22.88 0.57
C ILE A 288 12.26 -22.50 1.68
N VAL A 289 12.76 -21.95 2.78
CA VAL A 289 11.93 -21.55 3.92
C VAL A 289 10.88 -20.51 3.51
N MET A 290 11.28 -19.52 2.71
CA MET A 290 10.32 -18.52 2.20
C MET A 290 9.27 -19.15 1.28
N GLU A 291 9.63 -20.08 0.42
CA GLU A 291 8.67 -20.81 -0.43
C GLU A 291 7.62 -21.54 0.42
N LEU A 292 8.06 -22.25 1.48
CA LEU A 292 7.16 -22.93 2.40
C LEU A 292 6.27 -21.97 3.19
N LEU A 293 6.84 -20.87 3.69
CA LEU A 293 6.08 -19.84 4.42
C LEU A 293 4.96 -19.23 3.55
N ILE A 294 5.25 -18.96 2.29
CA ILE A 294 4.24 -18.39 1.37
C ILE A 294 3.12 -19.40 1.10
N ARG A 295 3.44 -20.67 0.91
CA ARG A 295 2.43 -21.73 0.75
C ARG A 295 1.56 -21.83 2.01
N THR A 296 2.18 -21.91 3.18
CA THR A 296 1.46 -21.94 4.47
C THR A 296 0.59 -20.71 4.66
N TYR A 297 1.04 -19.53 4.25
CA TYR A 297 0.26 -18.30 4.31
C TYR A 297 -1.04 -18.39 3.49
N TYR A 298 -0.96 -18.85 2.23
CA TYR A 298 -2.16 -19.00 1.40
C TYR A 298 -3.11 -20.09 1.93
N GLU A 299 -2.57 -21.21 2.39
CA GLU A 299 -3.35 -22.31 2.95
C GLU A 299 -4.04 -21.92 4.26
N SER A 300 -3.34 -21.26 5.19
CA SER A 300 -3.89 -20.88 6.49
C SER A 300 -4.99 -19.83 6.39
N GLN A 301 -4.91 -18.94 5.40
CA GLN A 301 -5.90 -17.88 5.18
C GLN A 301 -7.05 -18.31 4.25
N GLN A 302 -7.02 -19.53 3.72
CA GLN A 302 -7.95 -20.02 2.68
C GLN A 302 -8.04 -19.05 1.46
N LYS A 303 -7.02 -18.20 1.27
CA LYS A 303 -6.94 -17.27 0.14
C LYS A 303 -6.36 -17.97 -1.07
N ARG A 304 -7.04 -17.86 -2.20
CA ARG A 304 -6.51 -18.36 -3.47
C ARG A 304 -5.47 -17.39 -4.02
N PRO A 305 -4.37 -17.87 -4.63
CA PRO A 305 -3.34 -17.00 -5.22
C PRO A 305 -3.78 -16.36 -6.55
N TYR A 306 -5.07 -16.42 -6.88
CA TYR A 306 -5.67 -15.83 -8.08
C TYR A 306 -7.04 -15.27 -7.77
N ARG A 307 -7.47 -14.30 -8.58
CA ARG A 307 -8.81 -13.71 -8.54
C ARG A 307 -9.53 -13.96 -9.85
N ILE A 308 -10.81 -14.27 -9.76
CA ILE A 308 -11.67 -14.44 -10.93
C ILE A 308 -12.37 -13.10 -11.16
N LYS A 309 -12.08 -12.43 -12.30
CA LYS A 309 -12.77 -11.21 -12.67
C LYS A 309 -14.18 -11.47 -13.20
N LYS A 310 -14.39 -12.57 -13.94
CA LYS A 310 -15.65 -12.85 -14.62
C LYS A 310 -15.73 -14.32 -14.99
N ILE A 311 -16.87 -14.92 -14.76
CA ILE A 311 -17.17 -16.29 -15.24
C ILE A 311 -18.20 -16.16 -16.38
N SER A 312 -17.88 -16.70 -17.57
CA SER A 312 -18.81 -16.81 -18.68
C SER A 312 -19.16 -18.26 -18.91
N LYS A 313 -20.44 -18.60 -18.86
CA LYS A 313 -20.94 -19.95 -19.11
C LYS A 313 -21.91 -19.88 -20.28
N GLY A 314 -21.59 -20.53 -21.41
CA GLY A 314 -22.47 -20.55 -22.59
C GLY A 314 -22.77 -19.18 -23.21
N GLY A 315 -21.84 -18.23 -23.13
CA GLY A 315 -22.04 -16.87 -23.67
C GLY A 315 -22.82 -15.92 -22.75
N GLN A 316 -23.34 -16.38 -21.62
CA GLN A 316 -23.96 -15.54 -20.59
C GLN A 316 -22.94 -15.23 -19.48
N VAL A 317 -22.93 -13.97 -19.05
CA VAL A 317 -22.09 -13.47 -17.97
C VAL A 317 -22.84 -13.62 -16.66
N GLN A 318 -22.27 -14.34 -15.72
CA GLN A 318 -22.69 -14.36 -14.32
C GLN A 318 -21.81 -13.42 -13.49
#